data_cf7c027c2f333c2a388a71616e8c1a0b
#
_entry.id   cf7c027c2f333c2a388a71616e8c1a0b
#
_cell.length_a   1.000
_cell.length_b   1.000
_cell.length_c   1.000
_cell.angle_alpha   90.00
_cell.angle_beta   90.00
_cell.angle_gamma   90.00
#
_symmetry.space_group_name_H-M   'P 1'
#
loop_
_entity.id
_entity.type
_entity.pdbx_description
1 polymer ?
#
loop_
_entity_poly.entity_id
_entity_poly.type
_entity_poly.pdbx_seq_one_letter_code
_entity_poly.pdbx_strand_id
1 'polypeptide(L)'
;MNTLLLKLTITTAGISLLTSNPMHGQVSPTTPKAARVQIIKGPEIEMSKELLTIIRWTSNNPGGSPEHYGVVHYGTDPNNLSQTAKSPIRLNPDHASTVFRVRLDNLKPGTTYYYTVGSMEAQGTDDGTKSVVKQFTTPAESQRARR
;
A
#
# COMPACT_ATOMS: atom_id res chain seq x y z
N MET A 1 -57.26 -61.50 -39.57
CA MET A 1 -56.21 -60.58 -39.98
C MET A 1 -56.05 -59.55 -38.81
N ASN A 2 -55.09 -59.75 -37.95
CA ASN A 2 -54.90 -58.94 -36.78
C ASN A 2 -53.71 -57.99 -36.99
N THR A 3 -54.03 -56.71 -37.10
CA THR A 3 -53.02 -55.68 -37.21
C THR A 3 -52.61 -55.20 -35.80
N LEU A 4 -51.43 -55.54 -35.40
CA LEU A 4 -50.85 -55.14 -34.10
C LEU A 4 -50.30 -53.74 -34.23
N LEU A 5 -50.93 -52.77 -33.55
CA LEU A 5 -50.43 -51.37 -33.46
C LEU A 5 -49.40 -51.30 -32.36
N LEU A 6 -48.13 -51.14 -32.73
CA LEU A 6 -47.02 -50.87 -31.79
C LEU A 6 -47.03 -49.41 -31.40
N LYS A 7 -47.35 -49.13 -30.13
CA LYS A 7 -47.21 -47.73 -29.56
C LYS A 7 -45.78 -47.49 -29.14
N LEU A 8 -45.09 -46.62 -29.87
CA LEU A 8 -43.77 -46.14 -29.55
C LEU A 8 -43.91 -44.99 -28.55
N THR A 9 -43.56 -45.19 -27.26
CA THR A 9 -43.45 -44.16 -26.26
C THR A 9 -42.07 -43.54 -26.34
N ILE A 10 -42.02 -42.27 -26.78
CA ILE A 10 -40.79 -41.46 -26.77
C ILE A 10 -40.65 -40.85 -25.40
N THR A 11 -39.70 -41.31 -24.61
CA THR A 11 -39.32 -40.68 -23.33
C THR A 11 -38.32 -39.55 -23.64
N THR A 12 -38.77 -38.31 -23.54
CA THR A 12 -37.88 -37.14 -23.62
C THR A 12 -37.12 -37.01 -22.33
N ALA A 13 -35.85 -37.38 -22.30
CA ALA A 13 -34.94 -37.07 -21.23
C ALA A 13 -34.59 -35.58 -21.31
N GLY A 14 -35.07 -34.79 -20.36
CA GLY A 14 -34.71 -33.39 -20.21
C GLY A 14 -33.26 -33.26 -19.77
N ILE A 15 -32.40 -32.79 -20.66
CA ILE A 15 -31.03 -32.40 -20.32
C ILE A 15 -31.11 -31.01 -19.71
N SER A 16 -30.99 -30.94 -18.38
CA SER A 16 -30.78 -29.66 -17.68
C SER A 16 -29.36 -29.19 -17.94
N LEU A 17 -29.19 -28.22 -18.83
CA LEU A 17 -27.95 -27.49 -18.98
C LEU A 17 -27.77 -26.58 -17.74
N LEU A 18 -26.91 -27.01 -16.85
CA LEU A 18 -26.33 -26.13 -15.81
C LEU A 18 -25.41 -25.13 -16.51
N THR A 19 -25.92 -23.93 -16.79
CA THR A 19 -25.10 -22.82 -17.21
C THR A 19 -24.33 -22.33 -15.99
N SER A 20 -23.10 -22.83 -15.80
CA SER A 20 -22.14 -22.22 -14.88
C SER A 20 -21.79 -20.86 -15.46
N ASN A 21 -22.31 -19.79 -14.85
CA ASN A 21 -21.84 -18.44 -15.11
C ASN A 21 -20.38 -18.38 -14.69
N PRO A 22 -19.44 -18.08 -15.61
CA PRO A 22 -18.08 -17.80 -15.18
C PRO A 22 -18.16 -16.53 -14.32
N MET A 23 -17.78 -16.64 -13.04
CA MET A 23 -17.48 -15.48 -12.21
C MET A 23 -16.36 -14.71 -12.93
N HIS A 24 -16.74 -13.68 -13.65
CA HIS A 24 -15.78 -12.69 -14.11
C HIS A 24 -15.30 -11.98 -12.84
N GLY A 25 -14.14 -12.39 -12.33
CA GLY A 25 -13.43 -11.62 -11.33
C GLY A 25 -13.26 -10.21 -11.91
N GLN A 26 -13.93 -9.23 -11.32
CA GLN A 26 -13.71 -7.84 -11.67
C GLN A 26 -12.25 -7.55 -11.35
N VAL A 27 -11.41 -7.56 -12.37
CA VAL A 27 -10.06 -7.01 -12.29
C VAL A 27 -10.27 -5.50 -12.17
N SER A 28 -10.08 -4.97 -10.95
CA SER A 28 -10.09 -3.51 -10.76
C SER A 28 -9.08 -2.91 -11.74
N PRO A 29 -9.45 -1.84 -12.48
CA PRO A 29 -8.53 -1.23 -13.43
C PRO A 29 -7.28 -0.78 -12.66
N THR A 30 -6.15 -1.35 -13.01
CA THR A 30 -4.86 -0.94 -12.48
C THR A 30 -4.42 0.33 -13.19
N THR A 31 -4.10 1.37 -12.41
CA THR A 31 -3.46 2.55 -12.97
C THR A 31 -2.12 2.13 -13.57
N PRO A 32 -1.77 2.56 -14.81
CA PRO A 32 -0.47 2.28 -15.38
C PRO A 32 0.64 2.69 -14.41
N LYS A 33 1.69 1.88 -14.29
CA LYS A 33 2.85 2.23 -13.49
C LYS A 33 3.47 3.52 -14.00
N ALA A 34 3.79 4.45 -13.10
CA ALA A 34 4.49 5.69 -13.45
C ALA A 34 5.88 5.35 -14.01
N ALA A 35 6.26 6.04 -15.10
CA ALA A 35 7.61 5.88 -15.67
C ALA A 35 8.70 6.25 -14.67
N ARG A 36 8.41 7.20 -13.78
CA ARG A 36 9.27 7.61 -12.68
C ARG A 36 8.43 8.11 -11.52
N VAL A 37 8.67 7.58 -10.32
CA VAL A 37 8.09 8.11 -9.08
C VAL A 37 8.99 9.23 -8.56
N GLN A 38 8.39 10.36 -8.17
CA GLN A 38 9.09 11.53 -7.65
C GLN A 38 8.37 12.05 -6.41
N ILE A 39 9.14 12.42 -5.40
CA ILE A 39 8.61 13.14 -4.23
C ILE A 39 8.39 14.60 -4.67
N ILE A 40 7.14 15.04 -4.64
CA ILE A 40 6.71 16.39 -5.06
C ILE A 40 6.49 17.33 -3.87
N LYS A 41 6.34 16.78 -2.66
CA LYS A 41 6.24 17.55 -1.42
C LYS A 41 6.78 16.75 -0.23
N GLY A 42 7.49 17.42 0.67
CA GLY A 42 8.11 16.81 1.86
C GLY A 42 9.46 16.13 1.55
N PRO A 43 9.89 15.13 2.36
CA PRO A 43 9.26 14.67 3.59
C PRO A 43 9.31 15.72 4.72
N GLU A 44 8.29 15.69 5.56
CA GLU A 44 8.12 16.58 6.71
C GLU A 44 7.62 15.79 7.94
N ILE A 45 7.87 16.32 9.12
CA ILE A 45 7.31 15.79 10.36
C ILE A 45 5.90 16.36 10.53
N GLU A 46 4.89 15.50 10.36
CA GLU A 46 3.49 15.89 10.58
C GLU A 46 3.15 15.95 12.08
N MET A 47 3.73 15.04 12.85
CA MET A 47 3.53 14.95 14.29
C MET A 47 4.77 14.35 14.96
N SER A 48 5.18 14.93 16.09
CA SER A 48 6.16 14.32 16.99
C SER A 48 5.66 14.48 18.40
N LYS A 49 5.18 13.41 19.02
CA LYS A 49 4.68 13.36 20.40
C LYS A 49 5.25 12.14 21.09
N GLU A 50 5.73 12.36 22.33
CA GLU A 50 6.21 11.27 23.18
C GLU A 50 7.18 10.32 22.45
N LEU A 51 6.75 9.07 22.24
CA LEU A 51 7.57 8.01 21.62
C LEU A 51 7.23 7.75 20.16
N LEU A 52 6.34 8.55 19.57
CA LEU A 52 5.94 8.39 18.18
C LEU A 52 6.21 9.63 17.36
N THR A 53 6.58 9.41 16.12
CA THR A 53 6.71 10.46 15.11
C THR A 53 6.02 9.99 13.82
N ILE A 54 5.26 10.89 13.19
CA ILE A 54 4.66 10.62 11.89
C ILE A 54 5.40 11.44 10.84
N ILE A 55 5.93 10.74 9.85
CA ILE A 55 6.58 11.35 8.68
C ILE A 55 5.59 11.31 7.52
N ARG A 56 5.42 12.46 6.85
CA ARG A 56 4.50 12.64 5.72
C ARG A 56 5.25 13.16 4.51
N TRP A 57 4.90 12.64 3.34
CA TRP A 57 5.34 13.17 2.05
C TRP A 57 4.29 12.90 0.96
N THR A 58 4.44 13.57 -0.16
CA THR A 58 3.59 13.37 -1.34
C THR A 58 4.48 13.02 -2.53
N SER A 59 4.12 12.01 -3.28
CA SER A 59 4.71 11.71 -4.58
C SER A 59 3.68 11.87 -5.70
N ASN A 60 4.12 11.90 -6.96
CA ASN A 60 3.22 11.55 -8.05
C ASN A 60 2.68 10.14 -7.80
N ASN A 61 1.51 9.82 -8.37
CA ASN A 61 0.92 8.51 -8.19
C ASN A 61 1.85 7.42 -8.77
N PRO A 62 2.30 6.44 -7.96
CA PRO A 62 3.18 5.37 -8.44
C PRO A 62 2.53 4.47 -9.50
N GLY A 63 1.21 4.30 -9.47
CA GLY A 63 0.51 3.35 -10.34
C GLY A 63 0.93 1.90 -10.09
N GLY A 64 0.60 1.02 -11.02
CA GLY A 64 0.88 -0.41 -10.90
C GLY A 64 -0.07 -1.08 -9.91
N SER A 65 0.45 -1.77 -8.90
CA SER A 65 -0.37 -2.41 -7.85
C SER A 65 -1.26 -1.39 -7.13
N PRO A 66 -2.53 -1.71 -6.85
CA PRO A 66 -3.40 -0.82 -6.07
C PRO A 66 -2.94 -0.67 -4.62
N GLU A 67 -2.13 -1.59 -4.09
CA GLU A 67 -1.59 -1.55 -2.74
C GLU A 67 -0.08 -1.25 -2.77
N HIS A 68 0.30 -0.24 -1.98
CA HIS A 68 1.68 0.19 -1.79
C HIS A 68 1.99 0.33 -0.30
N TYR A 69 3.27 0.47 0.01
CA TYR A 69 3.75 0.89 1.31
C TYR A 69 4.53 2.19 1.18
N GLY A 70 4.26 3.14 2.07
CA GLY A 70 5.23 4.16 2.41
C GLY A 70 6.32 3.52 3.25
N VAL A 71 7.58 3.83 2.96
CA VAL A 71 8.75 3.23 3.60
C VAL A 71 9.64 4.33 4.16
N VAL A 72 10.03 4.20 5.42
CA VAL A 72 11.01 5.08 6.06
C VAL A 72 12.17 4.22 6.54
N HIS A 73 13.38 4.53 6.07
CA HIS A 73 14.60 4.03 6.66
C HIS A 73 15.14 5.06 7.63
N TYR A 74 15.49 4.68 8.85
CA TYR A 74 15.92 5.64 9.87
C TYR A 74 16.94 5.04 10.83
N GLY A 75 17.61 5.89 11.55
CA GLY A 75 18.61 5.55 12.54
C GLY A 75 19.21 6.76 13.21
N THR A 76 20.10 6.58 14.17
CA THR A 76 20.80 7.65 14.87
C THR A 76 22.12 8.04 14.18
N ASP A 77 22.53 7.33 13.15
CA ASP A 77 23.69 7.62 12.32
C ASP A 77 23.22 7.94 10.89
N PRO A 78 23.54 9.11 10.32
CA PRO A 78 23.12 9.49 8.96
C PRO A 78 23.69 8.58 7.88
N ASN A 79 24.78 7.86 8.14
CA ASN A 79 25.42 6.93 7.22
C ASN A 79 24.90 5.49 7.39
N ASN A 80 24.11 5.23 8.45
CA ASN A 80 23.59 3.90 8.75
C ASN A 80 22.14 3.96 9.21
N LEU A 81 21.21 3.98 8.27
CA LEU A 81 19.76 3.97 8.52
C LEU A 81 19.27 2.51 8.63
N SER A 82 19.64 1.84 9.72
CA SER A 82 19.45 0.40 9.89
C SER A 82 18.03 -0.03 10.26
N GLN A 83 17.17 0.90 10.65
CA GLN A 83 15.78 0.62 11.00
C GLN A 83 14.85 0.95 9.85
N THR A 84 13.75 0.20 9.73
CA THR A 84 12.75 0.41 8.69
C THR A 84 11.35 0.38 9.28
N ALA A 85 10.54 1.37 8.94
CA ALA A 85 9.11 1.39 9.21
C ALA A 85 8.34 1.46 7.89
N LYS A 86 7.17 0.80 7.85
CA LYS A 86 6.30 0.74 6.68
C LYS A 86 4.87 0.99 7.09
N SER A 87 4.13 1.70 6.25
CA SER A 87 2.68 1.86 6.40
C SER A 87 1.99 1.56 5.08
N PRO A 88 0.96 0.70 5.08
CA PRO A 88 0.22 0.38 3.87
C PRO A 88 -0.64 1.55 3.42
N ILE A 89 -0.82 1.67 2.12
CA ILE A 89 -1.73 2.62 1.49
C ILE A 89 -2.37 1.97 0.27
N ARG A 90 -3.64 2.26 0.04
CA ARG A 90 -4.32 1.95 -1.22
C ARG A 90 -4.26 3.17 -2.12
N LEU A 91 -3.71 3.00 -3.31
CA LEU A 91 -3.67 4.06 -4.32
C LEU A 91 -5.07 4.37 -4.83
N ASN A 92 -5.34 5.66 -5.05
CA ASN A 92 -6.51 6.06 -5.80
C ASN A 92 -6.10 6.29 -7.27
N PRO A 93 -6.61 5.49 -8.21
CA PRO A 93 -6.22 5.59 -9.62
C PRO A 93 -6.59 6.93 -10.26
N ASP A 94 -7.59 7.63 -9.71
CA ASP A 94 -8.07 8.92 -10.25
C ASP A 94 -7.26 10.12 -9.74
N HIS A 95 -6.31 9.90 -8.83
CA HIS A 95 -5.48 10.97 -8.29
C HIS A 95 -4.10 11.02 -8.95
N ALA A 96 -3.67 12.21 -9.31
CA ALA A 96 -2.33 12.42 -9.89
C ALA A 96 -1.19 12.24 -8.87
N SER A 97 -1.50 12.25 -7.57
CA SER A 97 -0.53 12.17 -6.49
C SER A 97 -1.02 11.30 -5.33
N THR A 98 -0.07 10.80 -4.55
CA THR A 98 -0.30 9.97 -3.38
C THR A 98 0.39 10.58 -2.16
N VAL A 99 -0.35 10.67 -1.05
CA VAL A 99 0.18 11.15 0.24
C VAL A 99 0.50 9.94 1.10
N PHE A 100 1.76 9.78 1.43
CA PHE A 100 2.23 8.75 2.36
C PHE A 100 2.35 9.32 3.77
N ARG A 101 2.01 8.50 4.76
CA ARG A 101 2.22 8.74 6.19
C ARG A 101 2.78 7.47 6.81
N VAL A 102 3.92 7.57 7.45
CA VAL A 102 4.55 6.45 8.14
C VAL A 102 4.80 6.83 9.59
N ARG A 103 4.32 5.98 10.47
CA ARG A 103 4.50 6.12 11.91
C ARG A 103 5.77 5.41 12.34
N LEU A 104 6.60 6.11 13.10
CA LEU A 104 7.76 5.57 13.81
C LEU A 104 7.41 5.47 15.29
N ASP A 105 7.52 4.29 15.86
CA ASP A 105 7.21 3.99 17.26
C ASP A 105 8.47 3.66 18.07
N ASN A 106 8.34 3.68 19.38
CA ASN A 106 9.38 3.26 20.33
C ASN A 106 10.70 4.04 20.19
N LEU A 107 10.61 5.30 19.77
CA LEU A 107 11.78 6.15 19.64
C LEU A 107 12.30 6.55 21.03
N LYS A 108 13.62 6.71 21.15
CA LYS A 108 14.24 7.19 22.40
C LYS A 108 13.96 8.69 22.56
N PRO A 109 13.61 9.15 23.78
CA PRO A 109 13.44 10.58 24.07
C PRO A 109 14.73 11.38 23.84
N GLY A 110 14.60 12.67 23.49
CA GLY A 110 15.71 13.58 23.33
C GLY A 110 16.77 13.14 22.33
N THR A 111 16.39 12.31 21.36
CA THR A 111 17.32 11.66 20.44
C THR A 111 17.12 12.19 19.02
N THR A 112 18.22 12.53 18.36
CA THR A 112 18.20 12.89 16.93
C THR A 112 18.22 11.64 16.08
N TYR A 113 17.25 11.56 15.17
CA TYR A 113 17.14 10.53 14.16
C TYR A 113 17.32 11.11 12.76
N TYR A 114 18.01 10.37 11.92
CA TYR A 114 18.15 10.62 10.49
C TYR A 114 17.27 9.67 9.73
N TYR A 115 16.72 10.12 8.60
CA TYR A 115 15.79 9.29 7.83
C TYR A 115 15.76 9.62 6.34
N THR A 116 15.37 8.64 5.56
CA THR A 116 14.97 8.77 4.15
C THR A 116 13.59 8.17 3.97
N VAL A 117 12.85 8.63 2.97
CA VAL A 117 11.54 8.08 2.62
C VAL A 117 11.53 7.58 1.18
N GLY A 118 10.67 6.62 0.92
CA GLY A 118 10.40 6.05 -0.39
C GLY A 118 9.09 5.27 -0.38
N SER A 119 8.80 4.58 -1.45
CA SER A 119 7.62 3.72 -1.55
C SER A 119 7.93 2.42 -2.27
N MET A 120 7.09 1.41 -2.05
CA MET A 120 7.17 0.12 -2.72
C MET A 120 5.78 -0.46 -2.96
N GLU A 121 5.65 -1.31 -3.95
CA GLU A 121 4.44 -2.12 -4.15
C GLU A 121 4.29 -3.14 -3.01
N ALA A 122 3.05 -3.60 -2.77
CA ALA A 122 2.76 -4.57 -1.71
C ALA A 122 3.57 -5.86 -1.83
N GLN A 123 3.93 -6.27 -3.06
CA GLN A 123 4.76 -7.44 -3.34
C GLN A 123 6.25 -7.24 -3.01
N GLY A 124 6.66 -6.02 -2.61
CA GLY A 124 8.02 -5.70 -2.24
C GLY A 124 8.88 -5.07 -3.34
N THR A 125 8.30 -4.80 -4.51
CA THR A 125 9.00 -4.07 -5.59
C THR A 125 9.13 -2.60 -5.23
N ASP A 126 10.37 -2.12 -5.12
CA ASP A 126 10.68 -0.71 -4.85
C ASP A 126 10.25 0.19 -6.03
N ASP A 127 9.70 1.35 -5.73
CA ASP A 127 9.30 2.34 -6.74
C ASP A 127 10.47 3.19 -7.28
N GLY A 128 11.68 2.93 -6.79
CA GLY A 128 12.92 3.58 -7.25
C GLY A 128 13.12 5.01 -6.75
N THR A 129 12.28 5.47 -5.82
CA THR A 129 12.35 6.83 -5.26
C THR A 129 12.82 6.82 -3.83
N LYS A 130 13.82 7.64 -3.54
CA LYS A 130 14.33 7.87 -2.19
C LYS A 130 14.60 9.38 -1.98
N SER A 131 14.18 9.90 -0.84
CA SER A 131 14.53 11.29 -0.46
C SER A 131 16.00 11.42 -0.12
N VAL A 132 16.48 12.66 -0.06
CA VAL A 132 17.72 12.99 0.66
C VAL A 132 17.55 12.66 2.15
N VAL A 133 18.68 12.47 2.84
CA VAL A 133 18.66 12.27 4.30
C VAL A 133 18.18 13.53 4.97
N LYS A 134 17.19 13.38 5.86
CA LYS A 134 16.69 14.43 6.75
C LYS A 134 16.84 14.01 8.20
N GLN A 135 16.60 14.92 9.13
CA GLN A 135 16.69 14.63 10.57
C GLN A 135 15.53 15.26 11.34
N PHE A 136 15.22 14.67 12.49
CA PHE A 136 14.37 15.24 13.53
C PHE A 136 14.89 14.83 14.91
N THR A 137 14.49 15.57 15.94
CA THR A 137 14.81 15.23 17.33
C THR A 137 13.52 14.96 18.09
N THR A 138 13.47 13.83 18.79
CA THR A 138 12.34 13.49 19.65
C THR A 138 12.29 14.40 20.88
N PRO A 139 11.09 14.71 21.44
CA PRO A 139 10.97 15.46 22.69
C PRO A 139 11.74 14.79 23.82
N ALA A 140 12.32 15.63 24.69
CA ALA A 140 13.05 15.15 25.88
C ALA A 140 12.08 14.59 26.93
N GLU A 141 12.54 13.66 27.74
CA GLU A 141 11.73 12.98 28.78
C GLU A 141 11.16 13.95 29.84
N SER A 142 11.86 15.04 30.12
CA SER A 142 11.41 16.06 31.10
C SER A 142 10.10 16.77 30.72
N GLN A 143 9.71 16.73 29.46
CA GLN A 143 8.43 17.27 28.98
C GLN A 143 7.26 16.30 29.19
N ARG A 144 7.54 15.02 29.51
CA ARG A 144 6.54 13.99 29.77
C ARG A 144 5.92 14.08 31.16
N ALA A 145 6.71 14.48 32.16
CA ALA A 145 6.29 14.53 33.56
C ALA A 145 5.40 15.73 33.92
N ARG A 146 5.15 16.64 32.98
CA ARG A 146 4.40 17.90 33.23
C ARG A 146 2.98 17.93 32.63
N ARG A 147 2.46 16.78 32.20
CA ARG A 147 1.09 16.68 31.69
C ARG A 147 0.23 15.69 32.44
#